data_990bd526236d2dd9e1b3675f9f63ec3d
#
_entry.id   990bd526236d2dd9e1b3675f9f63ec3d
#
_cell.length_a   1.000
_cell.length_b   1.000
_cell.length_c   1.000
_cell.angle_alpha   90.00
_cell.angle_beta   90.00
_cell.angle_gamma   90.00
#
_symmetry.space_group_name_H-M   'P 1'
#
loop_
_entity.id
_entity.type
_entity.pdbx_description
1 polymer ?
#
loop_
_entity_poly.entity_id
_entity_poly.type
_entity_poly.pdbx_seq_one_letter_code
_entity_poly.pdbx_strand_id
1 'polypeptide(L)'
;MYKYQQAVDLFLKIVQIDSPSLEEKAMCDFIENYAKENWKDAVVTVDEIHLGDLPEDVRSRLPEKDREAVTHQVYVEIPANTEGKPSILLGAHVDTVSPGKGVKPSITEDGKIITDGTTVLGSDDKAGVAGIITAIDELYKNNLPHGRIMCVFTACEEKGLLGARLAPVDKMNLDYGYVFDTTGRVGEIVERVQHSQTVEINVKVSDIPNHAYALTVQNALGVASEIIAKLPKGLWDKGEYTLSNVTSLKTETEPGYLVPNKATVKFSIRSFIPEELKVLRDMFGKLISAMSFENTEITYKISPEKTMGYDNTQSETGRKMMSDAAEAIKELGIQPKYLRDGLGGHDASIYRVNGVPSLVLSCGMQDIHTTREWCYAEDVSLTVELILKLIEKA
;
A
#
# COMPACT_ATOMS: atom_id res chain seq x y z
N MET A 1 -28.26 -11.05 -10.89
CA MET A 1 -28.11 -11.10 -9.41
C MET A 1 -26.86 -11.90 -9.14
N TYR A 2 -25.93 -11.34 -8.41
CA TYR A 2 -24.65 -11.98 -8.09
C TYR A 2 -24.83 -13.02 -6.98
N LYS A 3 -23.92 -14.00 -6.88
CA LYS A 3 -23.99 -15.06 -5.85
C LYS A 3 -24.00 -14.49 -4.43
N TYR A 4 -23.20 -13.46 -4.20
CA TYR A 4 -23.14 -12.69 -2.94
C TYR A 4 -23.58 -11.24 -3.19
N GLN A 5 -24.85 -11.04 -3.53
CA GLN A 5 -25.43 -9.71 -3.77
C GLN A 5 -25.26 -8.81 -2.55
N GLN A 6 -25.36 -9.38 -1.34
CA GLN A 6 -25.16 -8.66 -0.09
C GLN A 6 -23.78 -7.99 0.03
N ALA A 7 -22.73 -8.56 -0.59
CA ALA A 7 -21.42 -7.92 -0.63
C ALA A 7 -21.40 -6.66 -1.50
N VAL A 8 -22.11 -6.72 -2.64
CA VAL A 8 -22.25 -5.56 -3.52
C VAL A 8 -23.05 -4.46 -2.83
N ASP A 9 -24.15 -4.83 -2.15
CA ASP A 9 -24.98 -3.88 -1.41
C ASP A 9 -24.21 -3.25 -0.24
N LEU A 10 -23.42 -4.06 0.49
CA LEU A 10 -22.53 -3.59 1.54
C LEU A 10 -21.46 -2.65 0.98
N PHE A 11 -20.80 -3.03 -0.10
CA PHE A 11 -19.77 -2.20 -0.76
C PHE A 11 -20.33 -0.83 -1.14
N LEU A 12 -21.50 -0.80 -1.81
CA LEU A 12 -22.17 0.46 -2.16
C LEU A 12 -22.50 1.32 -0.94
N LYS A 13 -22.77 0.71 0.20
CA LYS A 13 -23.00 1.42 1.47
C LYS A 13 -21.71 1.99 2.04
N ILE A 14 -20.66 1.17 2.15
CA ILE A 14 -19.43 1.58 2.85
C ILE A 14 -18.55 2.53 2.06
N VAL A 15 -18.61 2.55 0.71
CA VAL A 15 -17.90 3.58 -0.07
C VAL A 15 -18.43 4.98 0.18
N GLN A 16 -19.67 5.11 0.66
CA GLN A 16 -20.29 6.39 1.02
C GLN A 16 -19.94 6.85 2.45
N ILE A 17 -19.24 6.03 3.23
CA ILE A 17 -18.68 6.43 4.52
C ILE A 17 -17.34 7.11 4.24
N ASP A 18 -17.26 8.40 4.50
CA ASP A 18 -16.03 9.17 4.30
C ASP A 18 -14.94 8.66 5.24
N SER A 19 -13.81 8.26 4.65
CA SER A 19 -12.65 7.79 5.41
C SER A 19 -11.32 8.11 4.69
N PRO A 20 -11.08 9.37 4.28
CA PRO A 20 -9.75 9.69 3.78
C PRO A 20 -8.70 9.46 4.88
N SER A 21 -7.46 9.13 4.48
CA SER A 21 -6.39 8.85 5.46
C SER A 21 -6.31 9.92 6.56
N LEU A 22 -6.26 9.51 7.82
CA LEU A 22 -6.38 10.26 9.09
C LEU A 22 -7.81 10.59 9.54
N GLU A 23 -8.82 10.18 8.78
CA GLU A 23 -10.23 10.42 9.13
C GLU A 23 -11.06 9.11 9.11
N GLU A 24 -10.45 7.98 9.47
CA GLU A 24 -11.02 6.63 9.32
C GLU A 24 -12.06 6.27 10.38
N LYS A 25 -12.20 7.10 11.43
CA LYS A 25 -13.04 6.76 12.60
C LYS A 25 -14.46 6.32 12.24
N ALA A 26 -15.12 7.00 11.32
CA ALA A 26 -16.48 6.65 10.92
C ALA A 26 -16.58 5.24 10.29
N MET A 27 -15.57 4.84 9.53
CA MET A 27 -15.52 3.51 8.93
C MET A 27 -15.19 2.45 10.00
N CYS A 28 -14.30 2.76 10.94
CA CYS A 28 -14.00 1.91 12.09
C CYS A 28 -15.22 1.69 12.98
N ASP A 29 -15.95 2.77 13.29
CA ASP A 29 -17.20 2.70 14.08
C ASP A 29 -18.25 1.83 13.36
N PHE A 30 -18.32 1.92 12.02
CA PHE A 30 -19.21 1.06 11.23
C PHE A 30 -18.84 -0.41 11.38
N ILE A 31 -17.56 -0.77 11.20
CA ILE A 31 -17.09 -2.16 11.31
C ILE A 31 -17.30 -2.70 12.73
N GLU A 32 -16.96 -1.90 13.75
CA GLU A 32 -17.16 -2.26 15.16
C GLU A 32 -18.61 -2.61 15.45
N ASN A 33 -19.54 -1.71 15.09
CA ASN A 33 -20.96 -1.90 15.32
C ASN A 33 -21.49 -3.12 14.54
N TYR A 34 -21.08 -3.23 13.27
CA TYR A 34 -21.49 -4.35 12.43
C TYR A 34 -21.08 -5.70 13.01
N ALA A 35 -19.81 -5.82 13.45
CA ALA A 35 -19.29 -7.05 14.03
C ALA A 35 -20.00 -7.39 15.35
N LYS A 36 -20.20 -6.42 16.24
CA LYS A 36 -20.91 -6.63 17.50
C LYS A 36 -22.37 -7.05 17.34
N GLU A 37 -23.03 -6.58 16.29
CA GLU A 37 -24.42 -6.91 16.00
C GLU A 37 -24.57 -8.29 15.34
N ASN A 38 -23.65 -8.70 14.50
CA ASN A 38 -23.81 -9.86 13.63
C ASN A 38 -22.94 -11.08 14.01
N TRP A 39 -21.80 -10.89 14.72
CA TRP A 39 -20.84 -11.96 15.04
C TRP A 39 -20.75 -12.18 16.54
N LYS A 40 -21.54 -13.13 17.02
CA LYS A 40 -21.91 -13.31 18.43
C LYS A 40 -20.73 -13.50 19.40
N ASP A 41 -19.67 -14.18 18.98
CA ASP A 41 -18.51 -14.54 19.80
C ASP A 41 -17.21 -13.85 19.31
N ALA A 42 -17.33 -12.96 18.33
CA ALA A 42 -16.20 -12.17 17.85
C ALA A 42 -15.69 -11.21 18.93
N VAL A 43 -14.38 -11.07 19.00
CA VAL A 43 -13.73 -10.06 19.86
C VAL A 43 -13.30 -8.89 19.00
N VAL A 44 -13.93 -7.74 19.21
CA VAL A 44 -13.66 -6.52 18.45
C VAL A 44 -12.79 -5.58 19.27
N THR A 45 -11.70 -5.12 18.67
CA THR A 45 -10.80 -4.12 19.23
C THR A 45 -10.72 -2.94 18.27
N VAL A 46 -11.18 -1.77 18.71
CA VAL A 46 -10.88 -0.50 18.02
C VAL A 46 -9.61 0.04 18.64
N ASP A 47 -8.60 0.23 17.81
CA ASP A 47 -7.29 0.68 18.21
C ASP A 47 -7.12 2.16 17.81
N GLU A 48 -6.92 3.02 18.81
CA GLU A 48 -6.58 4.42 18.60
C GLU A 48 -5.06 4.50 18.41
N ILE A 49 -4.63 4.74 17.18
CA ILE A 49 -3.21 4.82 16.84
C ILE A 49 -2.71 6.26 16.82
N HIS A 50 -1.56 6.48 17.43
CA HIS A 50 -0.88 7.77 17.48
C HIS A 50 0.31 7.74 16.52
N LEU A 51 0.32 8.59 15.51
CA LEU A 51 1.43 8.64 14.55
C LEU A 51 2.74 9.13 15.19
N GLY A 52 2.66 9.75 16.36
CA GLY A 52 3.82 10.06 17.21
C GLY A 52 4.62 8.83 17.65
N ASP A 53 3.98 7.66 17.74
CA ASP A 53 4.61 6.38 18.13
C ASP A 53 5.39 5.71 17.00
N LEU A 54 5.28 6.21 15.77
CA LEU A 54 6.05 5.72 14.64
C LEU A 54 7.55 5.96 14.84
N PRO A 55 8.41 5.07 14.34
CA PRO A 55 9.84 5.31 14.28
C PRO A 55 10.16 6.66 13.62
N GLU A 56 11.13 7.40 14.14
CA GLU A 56 11.46 8.76 13.67
C GLU A 56 11.74 8.83 12.16
N ASP A 57 12.38 7.81 11.62
CA ASP A 57 12.67 7.72 10.19
C ASP A 57 11.40 7.57 9.31
N VAL A 58 10.32 7.04 9.84
CA VAL A 58 8.99 6.98 9.18
C VAL A 58 8.25 8.29 9.43
N ARG A 59 8.13 8.71 10.70
CA ARG A 59 7.42 9.92 11.12
C ARG A 59 7.95 11.18 10.43
N SER A 60 9.26 11.32 10.30
CA SER A 60 9.88 12.47 9.63
C SER A 60 9.52 12.63 8.14
N ARG A 61 8.97 11.59 7.49
CA ARG A 61 8.49 11.64 6.10
C ARG A 61 7.12 12.26 5.97
N LEU A 62 6.36 12.28 7.07
CA LEU A 62 5.03 12.88 7.11
C LEU A 62 5.12 14.41 7.10
N PRO A 63 4.10 15.09 6.55
CA PRO A 63 3.93 16.52 6.75
C PRO A 63 3.95 16.82 8.26
N GLU A 64 4.58 17.92 8.66
CA GLU A 64 4.73 18.28 10.08
C GLU A 64 3.40 18.26 10.85
N LYS A 65 2.34 18.77 10.23
CA LYS A 65 0.98 18.79 10.79
C LYS A 65 0.38 17.41 11.06
N ASP A 66 0.87 16.36 10.40
CA ASP A 66 0.33 14.99 10.49
C ASP A 66 1.16 14.11 11.45
N ARG A 67 2.33 14.56 11.92
CA ARG A 67 3.27 13.73 12.70
C ARG A 67 2.77 13.29 14.06
N GLU A 68 1.87 14.07 14.65
CA GLU A 68 1.25 13.79 15.95
C GLU A 68 -0.25 13.50 15.78
N ALA A 69 -0.69 13.17 14.55
CA ALA A 69 -2.09 12.87 14.31
C ALA A 69 -2.50 11.56 14.97
N VAL A 70 -3.78 11.48 15.28
CA VAL A 70 -4.43 10.31 15.89
C VAL A 70 -5.51 9.83 14.93
N THR A 71 -5.57 8.53 14.70
CA THR A 71 -6.62 7.91 13.92
C THR A 71 -6.98 6.54 14.50
N HIS A 72 -7.82 5.76 13.82
CA HIS A 72 -8.38 4.53 14.35
C HIS A 72 -8.27 3.41 13.31
N GLN A 73 -8.03 2.19 13.80
CA GLN A 73 -8.09 0.94 13.04
C GLN A 73 -8.84 -0.12 13.85
N VAL A 74 -9.23 -1.22 13.19
CA VAL A 74 -10.09 -2.24 13.83
C VAL A 74 -9.50 -3.62 13.62
N TYR A 75 -9.47 -4.39 14.70
CA TYR A 75 -9.17 -5.82 14.69
C TYR A 75 -10.41 -6.59 15.14
N VAL A 76 -10.74 -7.65 14.40
CA VAL A 76 -11.84 -8.54 14.77
C VAL A 76 -11.34 -9.98 14.78
N GLU A 77 -11.29 -10.55 15.96
CA GLU A 77 -10.96 -11.96 16.14
C GLU A 77 -12.21 -12.82 16.09
N ILE A 78 -12.21 -13.79 15.18
CA ILE A 78 -13.23 -14.85 15.09
C ILE A 78 -12.62 -16.11 15.69
N PRO A 79 -13.14 -16.61 16.83
CA PRO A 79 -12.65 -17.82 17.46
C PRO A 79 -12.76 -19.04 16.54
N ALA A 80 -11.79 -19.96 16.61
CA ALA A 80 -11.85 -21.21 15.87
C ALA A 80 -13.07 -22.03 16.29
N ASN A 81 -13.77 -22.62 15.30
CA ASN A 81 -14.79 -23.62 15.53
C ASN A 81 -14.33 -25.06 15.20
N THR A 82 -13.11 -25.19 14.67
CA THR A 82 -12.51 -26.47 14.25
C THR A 82 -11.06 -26.54 14.74
N GLU A 83 -10.74 -27.58 15.51
CA GLU A 83 -9.38 -27.81 16.02
C GLU A 83 -8.42 -28.23 14.89
N GLY A 84 -7.15 -27.87 15.05
CA GLY A 84 -6.06 -28.26 14.15
C GLY A 84 -5.93 -27.43 12.86
N LYS A 85 -6.84 -26.48 12.63
CA LYS A 85 -6.71 -25.52 11.53
C LYS A 85 -5.82 -24.35 11.93
N PRO A 86 -5.07 -23.74 10.98
CA PRO A 86 -4.19 -22.60 11.26
C PRO A 86 -4.97 -21.35 11.68
N SER A 87 -4.25 -20.46 12.38
CA SER A 87 -4.71 -19.09 12.66
C SER A 87 -4.32 -18.18 11.51
N ILE A 88 -5.29 -17.60 10.82
CA ILE A 88 -5.05 -16.79 9.63
C ILE A 88 -5.44 -15.33 9.83
N LEU A 89 -4.74 -14.42 9.11
CA LEU A 89 -5.11 -13.02 8.98
C LEU A 89 -5.86 -12.80 7.66
N LEU A 90 -6.93 -12.03 7.71
CA LEU A 90 -7.59 -11.42 6.54
C LEU A 90 -7.44 -9.90 6.66
N GLY A 91 -6.75 -9.27 5.73
CA GLY A 91 -6.41 -7.85 5.78
C GLY A 91 -6.99 -7.04 4.63
N ALA A 92 -7.42 -5.83 4.97
CA ALA A 92 -7.81 -4.76 4.03
C ALA A 92 -7.63 -3.42 4.74
N HIS A 93 -7.37 -2.33 4.00
CA HIS A 93 -7.34 -1.02 4.62
C HIS A 93 -8.67 -0.29 4.50
N VAL A 94 -8.92 0.68 5.40
CA VAL A 94 -10.20 1.40 5.47
C VAL A 94 -10.09 2.84 5.01
N ASP A 95 -8.89 3.36 4.85
CA ASP A 95 -8.67 4.70 4.34
C ASP A 95 -8.71 4.77 2.82
N THR A 96 -8.90 5.96 2.30
CA THR A 96 -8.88 6.25 0.88
C THR A 96 -8.02 7.47 0.59
N VAL A 97 -7.49 7.56 -0.65
CA VAL A 97 -6.84 8.79 -1.13
C VAL A 97 -7.86 9.92 -1.30
N SER A 98 -7.36 11.16 -1.43
CA SER A 98 -8.18 12.32 -1.77
C SER A 98 -8.20 12.54 -3.29
N PRO A 99 -9.35 13.00 -3.84
CA PRO A 99 -10.63 13.36 -3.20
C PRO A 99 -11.51 12.12 -2.93
N GLY A 100 -11.82 11.82 -1.67
CA GLY A 100 -12.56 10.61 -1.25
C GLY A 100 -13.77 10.91 -0.34
N LYS A 101 -14.29 12.16 -0.32
CA LYS A 101 -15.46 12.53 0.49
C LYS A 101 -16.69 12.76 -0.37
N GLY A 102 -17.84 12.28 0.13
CA GLY A 102 -19.13 12.45 -0.54
C GLY A 102 -19.25 11.58 -1.79
N VAL A 103 -18.72 10.37 -1.76
CA VAL A 103 -18.77 9.40 -2.87
C VAL A 103 -20.19 9.09 -3.26
N LYS A 104 -20.49 9.17 -4.58
CA LYS A 104 -21.81 8.85 -5.15
C LYS A 104 -21.67 7.67 -6.10
N PRO A 105 -21.74 6.43 -5.58
CA PRO A 105 -21.58 5.25 -6.40
C PRO A 105 -22.81 5.00 -7.28
N SER A 106 -22.58 4.45 -8.47
CA SER A 106 -23.62 3.96 -9.36
C SER A 106 -23.17 2.70 -10.09
N ILE A 107 -24.11 1.84 -10.44
CA ILE A 107 -23.83 0.63 -11.23
C ILE A 107 -24.27 0.89 -12.67
N THR A 108 -23.36 0.69 -13.62
CA THR A 108 -23.63 0.79 -15.05
C THR A 108 -24.34 -0.46 -15.58
N GLU A 109 -24.88 -0.41 -16.80
CA GLU A 109 -25.55 -1.56 -17.43
C GLU A 109 -24.62 -2.77 -17.63
N ASP A 110 -23.32 -2.54 -17.82
CA ASP A 110 -22.30 -3.60 -17.93
C ASP A 110 -21.75 -4.08 -16.58
N GLY A 111 -22.34 -3.62 -15.46
CA GLY A 111 -22.05 -4.09 -14.11
C GLY A 111 -20.83 -3.44 -13.45
N LYS A 112 -20.30 -2.34 -14.00
CA LYS A 112 -19.26 -1.55 -13.33
C LYS A 112 -19.87 -0.68 -12.25
N ILE A 113 -19.18 -0.60 -11.13
CA ILE A 113 -19.45 0.40 -10.08
C ILE A 113 -18.48 1.56 -10.31
N ILE A 114 -19.01 2.74 -10.46
CA ILE A 114 -18.29 3.99 -10.73
C ILE A 114 -18.79 5.11 -9.82
N THR A 115 -18.09 6.25 -9.81
CA THR A 115 -18.56 7.49 -9.19
C THR A 115 -19.08 8.48 -10.24
N ASP A 116 -19.54 9.66 -9.78
CA ASP A 116 -19.87 10.80 -10.64
C ASP A 116 -18.62 11.50 -11.23
N GLY A 117 -17.41 10.99 -10.96
CA GLY A 117 -16.14 11.53 -11.44
C GLY A 117 -15.58 12.69 -10.59
N THR A 118 -16.24 13.04 -9.49
CA THR A 118 -15.75 14.11 -8.57
C THR A 118 -14.86 13.57 -7.48
N THR A 119 -14.96 12.27 -7.18
CA THR A 119 -14.18 11.58 -6.14
C THR A 119 -13.57 10.28 -6.68
N VAL A 120 -12.62 9.69 -5.95
CA VAL A 120 -12.30 8.27 -6.09
C VAL A 120 -13.53 7.44 -5.71
N LEU A 121 -13.61 6.17 -6.13
CA LEU A 121 -14.68 5.26 -5.70
C LEU A 121 -14.43 4.74 -4.27
N GLY A 122 -13.15 4.52 -3.94
CA GLY A 122 -12.74 3.86 -2.70
C GLY A 122 -12.90 2.34 -2.78
N SER A 123 -12.87 1.76 -4.00
CA SER A 123 -12.74 0.31 -4.15
C SER A 123 -11.41 -0.19 -3.60
N ASP A 124 -10.41 0.65 -3.65
CA ASP A 124 -9.14 0.61 -2.94
C ASP A 124 -9.32 1.20 -1.52
N ASP A 125 -9.46 0.39 -0.45
CA ASP A 125 -9.57 -1.07 -0.43
C ASP A 125 -10.92 -1.54 0.20
N LYS A 126 -11.97 -0.72 0.09
CA LYS A 126 -13.31 -1.09 0.62
C LYS A 126 -13.95 -2.29 -0.11
N ALA A 127 -13.41 -2.68 -1.29
CA ALA A 127 -13.82 -3.93 -1.92
C ALA A 127 -13.31 -5.14 -1.12
N GLY A 128 -12.06 -5.10 -0.66
CA GLY A 128 -11.52 -6.09 0.28
C GLY A 128 -12.28 -6.11 1.60
N VAL A 129 -12.58 -4.92 2.18
CA VAL A 129 -13.38 -4.81 3.42
C VAL A 129 -14.75 -5.47 3.25
N ALA A 130 -15.50 -5.15 2.18
CA ALA A 130 -16.81 -5.74 1.92
C ALA A 130 -16.74 -7.26 1.72
N GLY A 131 -15.70 -7.71 1.01
CA GLY A 131 -15.42 -9.15 0.81
C GLY A 131 -15.18 -9.88 2.13
N ILE A 132 -14.33 -9.37 2.99
CA ILE A 132 -14.02 -9.95 4.31
C ILE A 132 -15.28 -9.99 5.19
N ILE A 133 -15.96 -8.87 5.35
CA ILE A 133 -17.16 -8.80 6.20
C ILE A 133 -18.20 -9.82 5.74
N THR A 134 -18.49 -9.87 4.44
CA THR A 134 -19.50 -10.77 3.91
C THR A 134 -19.07 -12.25 4.00
N ALA A 135 -17.78 -12.54 3.85
CA ALA A 135 -17.28 -13.91 4.03
C ALA A 135 -17.45 -14.39 5.48
N ILE A 136 -17.19 -13.53 6.47
CA ILE A 136 -17.42 -13.85 7.88
C ILE A 136 -18.92 -14.05 8.15
N ASP A 137 -19.81 -13.22 7.56
CA ASP A 137 -21.27 -13.46 7.66
C ASP A 137 -21.67 -14.85 7.17
N GLU A 138 -21.09 -15.29 6.04
CA GLU A 138 -21.38 -16.62 5.49
C GLU A 138 -20.82 -17.77 6.36
N LEU A 139 -19.66 -17.55 7.05
CA LEU A 139 -19.15 -18.50 8.05
C LEU A 139 -20.14 -18.69 9.18
N TYR A 140 -20.63 -17.60 9.77
CA TYR A 140 -21.61 -17.66 10.87
C TYR A 140 -22.95 -18.26 10.42
N LYS A 141 -23.48 -17.80 9.30
CA LYS A 141 -24.78 -18.23 8.76
C LYS A 141 -24.83 -19.73 8.45
N ASN A 142 -23.73 -20.26 7.90
CA ASN A 142 -23.66 -21.65 7.44
C ASN A 142 -22.86 -22.56 8.39
N ASN A 143 -22.38 -22.03 9.51
CA ASN A 143 -21.52 -22.72 10.47
C ASN A 143 -20.36 -23.48 9.79
N LEU A 144 -19.67 -22.78 8.89
CA LEU A 144 -18.58 -23.37 8.11
C LEU A 144 -17.35 -23.64 9.00
N PRO A 145 -16.64 -24.78 8.80
CA PRO A 145 -15.48 -25.10 9.61
C PRO A 145 -14.30 -24.16 9.31
N HIS A 146 -13.71 -23.57 10.37
CA HIS A 146 -12.57 -22.67 10.26
C HIS A 146 -11.68 -22.71 11.48
N GLY A 147 -10.41 -22.37 11.32
CA GLY A 147 -9.48 -22.04 12.38
C GLY A 147 -9.77 -20.64 12.96
N ARG A 148 -8.88 -20.14 13.79
CA ARG A 148 -8.96 -18.76 14.27
C ARG A 148 -8.70 -17.79 13.12
N ILE A 149 -9.56 -16.78 12.98
CA ILE A 149 -9.41 -15.74 11.95
C ILE A 149 -9.24 -14.38 12.64
N MET A 150 -8.23 -13.64 12.23
CA MET A 150 -8.02 -12.25 12.63
C MET A 150 -8.27 -11.35 11.41
N CYS A 151 -9.39 -10.62 11.42
CA CYS A 151 -9.62 -9.57 10.45
C CYS A 151 -8.88 -8.31 10.91
N VAL A 152 -8.03 -7.78 10.05
CA VAL A 152 -7.21 -6.57 10.32
C VAL A 152 -7.61 -5.49 9.33
N PHE A 153 -8.27 -4.45 9.82
CA PHE A 153 -8.73 -3.30 9.04
C PHE A 153 -7.88 -2.10 9.42
N THR A 154 -6.86 -1.81 8.64
CA THR A 154 -5.84 -0.81 8.92
C THR A 154 -6.24 0.59 8.47
N ALA A 155 -5.65 1.59 9.12
CA ALA A 155 -5.74 3.00 8.75
C ALA A 155 -4.46 3.48 8.07
N CYS A 156 -4.54 4.57 7.30
CA CYS A 156 -3.39 5.27 6.73
C CYS A 156 -2.44 4.36 5.93
N GLU A 157 -2.97 3.38 5.22
CA GLU A 157 -2.21 2.57 4.25
C GLU A 157 -1.62 3.49 3.20
N GLU A 158 -2.44 4.36 2.63
CA GLU A 158 -2.17 5.31 1.55
C GLU A 158 -1.14 6.40 1.91
N LYS A 159 -0.84 6.54 3.19
CA LYS A 159 0.21 7.44 3.69
C LYS A 159 1.54 6.71 3.98
N GLY A 160 1.65 5.45 3.59
CA GLY A 160 2.86 4.64 3.71
C GLY A 160 2.78 3.53 4.74
N LEU A 161 1.67 2.80 4.76
CA LEU A 161 1.43 1.60 5.57
C LEU A 161 1.49 1.92 7.09
N LEU A 162 0.99 3.09 7.50
CA LEU A 162 1.22 3.58 8.87
C LEU A 162 0.47 2.75 9.90
N GLY A 163 -0.77 2.38 9.60
CA GLY A 163 -1.58 1.53 10.46
C GLY A 163 -0.97 0.14 10.64
N ALA A 164 -0.53 -0.48 9.56
CA ALA A 164 0.13 -1.78 9.62
C ALA A 164 1.42 -1.74 10.45
N ARG A 165 2.18 -0.63 10.40
CA ARG A 165 3.40 -0.44 11.22
C ARG A 165 3.13 -0.35 12.71
N LEU A 166 1.94 0.11 13.09
CA LEU A 166 1.50 0.23 14.49
C LEU A 166 0.65 -0.97 14.93
N ALA A 167 0.15 -1.77 13.99
CA ALA A 167 -0.62 -2.97 14.30
C ALA A 167 0.25 -4.03 15.01
N PRO A 168 -0.16 -4.57 16.16
CA PRO A 168 0.62 -5.51 16.95
C PRO A 168 0.51 -6.95 16.40
N VAL A 169 0.67 -7.14 15.08
CA VAL A 169 0.46 -8.44 14.42
C VAL A 169 1.45 -9.51 14.91
N ASP A 170 2.64 -9.10 15.38
CA ASP A 170 3.64 -9.97 16.02
C ASP A 170 3.13 -10.62 17.32
N LYS A 171 2.11 -10.02 17.96
CA LYS A 171 1.48 -10.51 19.20
C LYS A 171 0.19 -11.29 18.95
N MET A 172 -0.29 -11.33 17.73
CA MET A 172 -1.57 -11.95 17.39
C MET A 172 -1.46 -13.48 17.21
N ASN A 173 -0.27 -14.07 17.25
CA ASN A 173 -0.04 -15.52 17.08
C ASN A 173 -0.71 -16.08 15.82
N LEU A 174 -0.31 -15.56 14.66
CA LEU A 174 -0.87 -15.91 13.36
C LEU A 174 0.13 -16.76 12.57
N ASP A 175 -0.36 -17.79 11.88
CA ASP A 175 0.47 -18.65 11.04
C ASP A 175 0.79 -17.99 9.71
N TYR A 176 -0.20 -17.32 9.07
CA TYR A 176 -0.05 -16.55 7.85
C TYR A 176 -1.30 -15.70 7.57
N GLY A 177 -1.27 -14.91 6.48
CA GLY A 177 -2.39 -14.02 6.14
C GLY A 177 -2.61 -13.81 4.65
N TYR A 178 -3.82 -13.34 4.32
CA TYR A 178 -4.21 -12.87 2.99
C TYR A 178 -4.64 -11.41 3.10
N VAL A 179 -4.13 -10.57 2.20
CA VAL A 179 -4.45 -9.13 2.09
C VAL A 179 -5.09 -8.91 0.72
N PHE A 180 -6.24 -8.23 0.68
CA PHE A 180 -7.02 -8.06 -0.55
C PHE A 180 -6.83 -6.66 -1.13
N ASP A 181 -5.60 -6.32 -1.45
CA ASP A 181 -5.17 -4.95 -1.76
C ASP A 181 -4.22 -4.94 -2.97
N THR A 182 -4.72 -5.31 -4.16
CA THR A 182 -4.01 -5.04 -5.41
C THR A 182 -4.99 -4.87 -6.56
N THR A 183 -4.58 -4.09 -7.56
CA THR A 183 -5.38 -3.83 -8.77
C THR A 183 -5.57 -5.10 -9.59
N GLY A 184 -6.60 -5.09 -10.42
CA GLY A 184 -6.91 -6.18 -11.35
C GLY A 184 -8.21 -6.90 -11.00
N ARG A 185 -8.69 -7.70 -11.95
CA ARG A 185 -9.85 -8.58 -11.72
C ARG A 185 -9.50 -9.64 -10.67
N VAL A 186 -10.49 -10.16 -9.95
CA VAL A 186 -10.28 -11.32 -9.06
C VAL A 186 -9.57 -12.42 -9.81
N GLY A 187 -8.49 -12.95 -9.21
CA GLY A 187 -7.64 -13.97 -9.83
C GLY A 187 -6.16 -13.58 -9.98
N GLU A 188 -5.80 -12.36 -9.63
CA GLU A 188 -4.40 -11.93 -9.62
C GLU A 188 -3.76 -12.17 -8.25
N ILE A 189 -2.55 -12.74 -8.25
CA ILE A 189 -1.76 -13.15 -7.08
C ILE A 189 -0.44 -12.39 -7.12
N VAL A 190 -0.12 -11.61 -6.10
CA VAL A 190 1.17 -10.93 -5.99
C VAL A 190 2.25 -11.93 -5.56
N GLU A 191 3.07 -12.35 -6.51
CA GLU A 191 4.15 -13.32 -6.27
C GLU A 191 5.30 -12.67 -5.48
N ARG A 192 5.67 -11.42 -5.83
CA ARG A 192 6.77 -10.70 -5.19
C ARG A 192 6.57 -9.18 -5.26
N VAL A 193 7.19 -8.49 -4.32
CA VAL A 193 7.17 -7.02 -4.19
C VAL A 193 8.59 -6.50 -4.09
N GLN A 194 8.88 -5.36 -4.74
CA GLN A 194 10.21 -4.75 -4.72
C GLN A 194 10.51 -4.06 -3.40
N HIS A 195 11.76 -4.20 -2.94
CA HIS A 195 12.36 -3.28 -1.98
C HIS A 195 12.52 -1.90 -2.62
N SER A 196 12.25 -0.83 -1.88
CA SER A 196 12.40 0.53 -2.40
C SER A 196 13.01 1.49 -1.39
N GLN A 197 13.87 2.39 -1.89
CA GLN A 197 14.43 3.49 -1.13
C GLN A 197 14.36 4.78 -1.94
N THR A 198 14.43 5.92 -1.25
CA THR A 198 14.55 7.25 -1.88
C THR A 198 15.94 7.81 -1.62
N VAL A 199 16.60 8.26 -2.68
CA VAL A 199 17.82 9.06 -2.59
C VAL A 199 17.40 10.52 -2.78
N GLU A 200 17.61 11.35 -1.77
CA GLU A 200 17.37 12.80 -1.83
C GLU A 200 18.71 13.51 -1.87
N ILE A 201 18.90 14.36 -2.88
CA ILE A 201 20.13 15.11 -3.13
C ILE A 201 19.78 16.59 -3.03
N ASN A 202 20.47 17.31 -2.15
CA ASN A 202 20.31 18.74 -1.96
C ASN A 202 21.53 19.45 -2.54
N VAL A 203 21.26 20.46 -3.34
CA VAL A 203 22.24 21.32 -4.02
C VAL A 203 22.05 22.73 -3.52
N LYS A 204 23.15 23.37 -3.10
CA LYS A 204 23.18 24.78 -2.74
C LYS A 204 24.35 25.44 -3.44
N VAL A 205 24.07 26.46 -4.25
CA VAL A 205 25.08 27.26 -4.95
C VAL A 205 25.23 28.61 -4.24
N SER A 206 26.44 28.95 -3.91
CA SER A 206 26.83 30.24 -3.29
C SER A 206 27.34 31.22 -4.35
N ASP A 207 27.51 32.47 -3.96
CA ASP A 207 28.19 33.53 -4.75
C ASP A 207 27.56 33.80 -6.13
N ILE A 208 26.27 33.56 -6.28
CA ILE A 208 25.51 33.93 -7.47
C ILE A 208 25.23 35.46 -7.38
N PRO A 209 25.65 36.28 -8.39
CA PRO A 209 25.34 37.69 -8.40
C PRO A 209 23.84 37.98 -8.38
N ASN A 210 23.42 39.08 -7.76
CA ASN A 210 22.00 39.48 -7.68
C ASN A 210 21.56 40.40 -8.84
N HIS A 211 22.27 40.42 -9.96
CA HIS A 211 21.97 41.21 -11.15
C HIS A 211 22.10 40.36 -12.42
N ALA A 212 21.88 40.97 -13.59
CA ALA A 212 21.82 40.28 -14.87
C ALA A 212 23.02 39.34 -15.17
N TYR A 213 24.18 39.58 -14.56
CA TYR A 213 25.35 38.72 -14.67
C TYR A 213 25.11 37.34 -14.10
N ALA A 214 24.12 37.17 -13.19
CA ALA A 214 23.68 35.83 -12.69
C ALA A 214 23.25 34.87 -13.82
N LEU A 215 22.87 35.40 -14.97
CA LEU A 215 22.47 34.56 -16.12
C LEU A 215 23.68 33.91 -16.83
N THR A 216 24.88 34.29 -16.50
CA THR A 216 26.12 33.78 -17.10
C THR A 216 26.86 32.78 -16.19
N VAL A 217 26.45 32.65 -14.95
CA VAL A 217 27.09 31.77 -13.98
C VAL A 217 26.24 30.54 -13.70
N GLN A 218 26.87 29.51 -13.10
CA GLN A 218 26.22 28.31 -12.72
C GLN A 218 25.14 28.58 -11.64
N ASN A 219 24.04 27.87 -11.72
CA ASN A 219 22.96 27.95 -10.75
C ASN A 219 22.51 26.54 -10.32
N ALA A 220 21.72 26.44 -9.25
CA ALA A 220 21.34 25.13 -8.66
C ALA A 220 20.51 24.26 -9.61
N LEU A 221 19.70 24.84 -10.50
CA LEU A 221 18.95 24.07 -11.49
C LEU A 221 19.89 23.41 -12.51
N GLY A 222 20.89 24.12 -13.00
CA GLY A 222 21.90 23.60 -13.92
C GLY A 222 22.69 22.46 -13.28
N VAL A 223 23.20 22.68 -12.05
CA VAL A 223 23.90 21.62 -11.29
C VAL A 223 23.03 20.39 -11.07
N ALA A 224 21.78 20.57 -10.62
CA ALA A 224 20.86 19.47 -10.41
C ALA A 224 20.59 18.67 -11.69
N SER A 225 20.47 19.36 -12.84
CA SER A 225 20.30 18.74 -14.15
C SER A 225 21.52 17.91 -14.55
N GLU A 226 22.74 18.37 -14.28
CA GLU A 226 23.96 17.60 -14.53
C GLU A 226 24.08 16.38 -13.61
N ILE A 227 23.72 16.51 -12.33
CA ILE A 227 23.66 15.40 -11.38
C ILE A 227 22.69 14.34 -11.91
N ILE A 228 21.48 14.75 -12.31
CA ILE A 228 20.48 13.85 -12.90
C ILE A 228 21.04 13.15 -14.15
N ALA A 229 21.76 13.87 -15.02
CA ALA A 229 22.32 13.30 -16.24
C ALA A 229 23.37 12.21 -15.96
N LYS A 230 24.17 12.38 -14.91
CA LYS A 230 25.29 11.50 -14.52
C LYS A 230 24.87 10.28 -13.70
N LEU A 231 23.71 10.33 -13.04
CA LEU A 231 23.24 9.20 -12.24
C LEU A 231 22.48 8.18 -13.10
N PRO A 232 22.54 6.88 -12.74
CA PRO A 232 21.84 5.83 -13.48
C PRO A 232 20.33 6.03 -13.43
N LYS A 233 19.67 5.74 -14.54
CA LYS A 233 18.20 5.83 -14.72
C LYS A 233 17.71 4.66 -15.55
N GLY A 234 16.49 4.20 -15.27
CA GLY A 234 15.88 3.05 -15.93
C GLY A 234 16.32 1.73 -15.31
N LEU A 235 16.19 0.64 -16.04
CA LEU A 235 16.67 -0.67 -15.63
C LEU A 235 18.20 -0.66 -15.61
N TRP A 236 18.75 -1.10 -14.50
CA TRP A 236 20.20 -1.07 -14.26
C TRP A 236 20.87 -2.38 -14.65
N ASP A 237 20.19 -3.49 -14.51
CA ASP A 237 20.67 -4.80 -14.92
C ASP A 237 19.85 -5.38 -16.08
N LYS A 238 20.38 -6.43 -16.70
CA LYS A 238 19.76 -7.06 -17.87
C LYS A 238 18.68 -8.08 -17.52
N GLY A 239 18.38 -8.29 -16.24
CA GLY A 239 17.64 -9.48 -15.89
C GLY A 239 16.51 -9.33 -14.87
N GLU A 240 16.66 -8.56 -13.80
CA GLU A 240 15.79 -8.78 -12.63
C GLU A 240 15.23 -7.52 -11.98
N TYR A 241 15.00 -6.48 -12.77
CA TYR A 241 14.20 -5.34 -12.30
C TYR A 241 14.83 -4.49 -11.19
N THR A 242 16.16 -4.41 -11.13
CA THR A 242 16.84 -3.37 -10.36
C THR A 242 16.78 -2.08 -11.17
N LEU A 243 16.16 -1.06 -10.62
CA LEU A 243 15.91 0.17 -11.35
C LEU A 243 16.05 1.42 -10.48
N SER A 244 16.28 2.53 -11.14
CA SER A 244 16.21 3.85 -10.53
C SER A 244 15.48 4.83 -11.46
N ASN A 245 14.82 5.82 -10.88
CA ASN A 245 14.23 6.90 -11.66
C ASN A 245 14.16 8.19 -10.84
N VAL A 246 14.22 9.33 -11.55
CA VAL A 246 13.96 10.64 -10.96
C VAL A 246 12.47 10.76 -10.66
N THR A 247 12.13 11.09 -9.44
CA THR A 247 10.74 11.22 -9.01
C THR A 247 10.37 12.68 -8.68
N SER A 248 11.37 13.54 -8.46
CA SER A 248 11.14 14.96 -8.17
C SER A 248 12.39 15.78 -8.43
N LEU A 249 12.18 16.98 -8.98
CA LEU A 249 13.13 18.08 -8.97
C LEU A 249 12.40 19.32 -8.51
N LYS A 250 12.85 19.90 -7.41
CA LYS A 250 12.35 21.18 -6.90
C LYS A 250 13.50 22.18 -6.85
N THR A 251 13.23 23.42 -7.19
CA THR A 251 14.18 24.51 -7.10
C THR A 251 13.62 25.64 -6.25
N GLU A 252 14.52 26.35 -5.60
CA GLU A 252 14.19 27.53 -4.79
C GLU A 252 15.14 28.66 -5.15
N THR A 253 14.60 29.87 -5.27
CA THR A 253 15.34 31.10 -5.40
C THR A 253 15.17 31.90 -4.11
N GLU A 254 16.19 31.91 -3.25
CA GLU A 254 16.13 32.65 -2.00
C GLU A 254 16.10 34.19 -2.27
N PRO A 255 15.57 34.99 -1.33
CA PRO A 255 15.61 36.44 -1.44
C PRO A 255 17.04 36.97 -1.71
N GLY A 256 17.17 37.85 -2.70
CA GLY A 256 18.45 38.40 -3.13
C GLY A 256 19.11 37.64 -4.29
N TYR A 257 18.55 36.58 -4.78
CA TYR A 257 19.01 35.89 -6.00
C TYR A 257 18.05 36.11 -7.16
N LEU A 258 18.56 36.08 -8.41
CA LEU A 258 17.76 36.17 -9.65
C LEU A 258 17.50 34.80 -10.28
N VAL A 259 18.27 33.79 -9.93
CA VAL A 259 18.19 32.42 -10.42
C VAL A 259 18.18 31.46 -9.25
N PRO A 260 17.67 30.20 -9.40
CA PRO A 260 17.66 29.26 -8.32
C PRO A 260 19.05 29.02 -7.73
N ASN A 261 19.17 29.22 -6.42
CA ASN A 261 20.39 28.94 -5.66
C ASN A 261 20.28 27.64 -4.84
N LYS A 262 19.08 27.03 -4.73
CA LYS A 262 18.87 25.74 -4.13
C LYS A 262 18.11 24.83 -5.07
N ALA A 263 18.40 23.53 -5.01
CA ALA A 263 17.63 22.49 -5.67
C ALA A 263 17.60 21.23 -4.81
N THR A 264 16.49 20.51 -4.87
CA THR A 264 16.35 19.17 -4.28
C THR A 264 15.91 18.19 -5.35
N VAL A 265 16.71 17.15 -5.57
CA VAL A 265 16.42 16.05 -6.51
C VAL A 265 16.08 14.80 -5.70
N LYS A 266 15.04 14.09 -6.11
CA LYS A 266 14.72 12.78 -5.52
C LYS A 266 14.75 11.69 -6.59
N PHE A 267 15.40 10.58 -6.25
CA PHE A 267 15.35 9.34 -7.00
C PHE A 267 14.63 8.28 -6.19
N SER A 268 13.83 7.46 -6.86
CA SER A 268 13.41 6.15 -6.35
C SER A 268 14.40 5.11 -6.87
N ILE A 269 14.94 4.30 -5.97
CA ILE A 269 15.73 3.11 -6.31
C ILE A 269 15.01 1.88 -5.83
N ARG A 270 14.95 0.82 -6.66
CA ARG A 270 14.15 -0.38 -6.39
C ARG A 270 14.85 -1.64 -6.87
N SER A 271 14.64 -2.74 -6.17
CA SER A 271 15.04 -4.09 -6.60
C SER A 271 14.19 -5.16 -5.89
N PHE A 272 13.99 -6.30 -6.54
CA PHE A 272 13.50 -7.51 -5.87
C PHE A 272 14.59 -8.21 -5.05
N ILE A 273 15.86 -7.88 -5.30
CA ILE A 273 17.03 -8.48 -4.66
C ILE A 273 17.65 -7.45 -3.73
N PRO A 274 17.59 -7.67 -2.39
CA PRO A 274 18.11 -6.71 -1.40
C PRO A 274 19.60 -6.37 -1.61
N GLU A 275 20.41 -7.36 -2.01
CA GLU A 275 21.82 -7.18 -2.30
C GLU A 275 22.07 -6.23 -3.46
N GLU A 276 21.28 -6.32 -4.53
CA GLU A 276 21.37 -5.43 -5.68
C GLU A 276 20.89 -4.01 -5.33
N LEU A 277 19.82 -3.88 -4.53
CA LEU A 277 19.41 -2.58 -4.02
C LEU A 277 20.53 -1.92 -3.23
N LYS A 278 21.25 -2.69 -2.41
CA LYS A 278 22.42 -2.21 -1.68
C LYS A 278 23.54 -1.77 -2.63
N VAL A 279 23.84 -2.55 -3.67
CA VAL A 279 24.86 -2.19 -4.68
C VAL A 279 24.47 -0.91 -5.39
N LEU A 280 23.23 -0.77 -5.81
CA LEU A 280 22.72 0.44 -6.46
C LEU A 280 22.79 1.66 -5.54
N ARG A 281 22.39 1.51 -4.27
CA ARG A 281 22.51 2.54 -3.24
C ARG A 281 23.95 3.01 -3.06
N ASP A 282 24.88 2.06 -2.90
CA ASP A 282 26.29 2.37 -2.66
C ASP A 282 26.93 3.03 -3.89
N MET A 283 26.48 2.66 -5.10
CA MET A 283 26.89 3.32 -6.34
C MET A 283 26.39 4.76 -6.40
N PHE A 284 25.14 5.04 -6.04
CA PHE A 284 24.63 6.40 -5.94
C PHE A 284 25.47 7.24 -4.99
N GLY A 285 25.75 6.73 -3.80
CA GLY A 285 26.60 7.42 -2.82
C GLY A 285 28.00 7.75 -3.36
N LYS A 286 28.66 6.78 -4.01
CA LYS A 286 29.98 7.00 -4.63
C LYS A 286 29.95 8.03 -5.75
N LEU A 287 28.98 7.95 -6.64
CA LEU A 287 28.86 8.87 -7.77
C LEU A 287 28.58 10.31 -7.28
N ILE A 288 27.65 10.48 -6.34
CA ILE A 288 27.31 11.81 -5.79
C ILE A 288 28.53 12.40 -5.06
N SER A 289 29.21 11.62 -4.23
CA SER A 289 30.39 12.07 -3.47
C SER A 289 31.58 12.42 -4.36
N ALA A 290 31.64 11.88 -5.58
CA ALA A 290 32.69 12.20 -6.55
C ALA A 290 32.37 13.45 -7.39
N MET A 291 31.16 14.00 -7.31
CA MET A 291 30.80 15.22 -8.06
C MET A 291 31.27 16.45 -7.31
N SER A 292 31.84 17.38 -8.07
CA SER A 292 32.26 18.69 -7.58
C SER A 292 31.89 19.76 -8.59
N PHE A 293 31.35 20.86 -8.11
CA PHE A 293 30.99 22.03 -8.91
C PHE A 293 31.46 23.28 -8.16
N GLU A 294 31.83 24.29 -8.92
CA GLU A 294 32.30 25.54 -8.35
C GLU A 294 31.24 26.21 -7.45
N ASN A 295 31.64 26.71 -6.29
CA ASN A 295 30.81 27.38 -5.30
C ASN A 295 29.52 26.59 -4.93
N THR A 296 29.59 25.25 -4.97
CA THR A 296 28.44 24.41 -4.78
C THR A 296 28.64 23.40 -3.65
N GLU A 297 27.71 23.38 -2.72
CA GLU A 297 27.54 22.34 -1.72
C GLU A 297 26.55 21.29 -2.20
N ILE A 298 26.94 20.02 -2.17
CA ILE A 298 26.08 18.87 -2.47
C ILE A 298 26.01 18.00 -1.24
N THR A 299 24.81 17.79 -0.73
CA THR A 299 24.56 16.80 0.33
C THR A 299 23.52 15.79 -0.16
N TYR A 300 23.56 14.58 0.39
CA TYR A 300 22.52 13.59 0.09
C TYR A 300 22.17 12.78 1.31
N LYS A 301 20.94 12.24 1.30
CA LYS A 301 20.48 11.24 2.24
C LYS A 301 19.75 10.12 1.49
N ILE A 302 19.86 8.91 2.01
CA ILE A 302 19.14 7.75 1.52
C ILE A 302 18.16 7.35 2.60
N SER A 303 16.88 7.27 2.23
CA SER A 303 15.85 6.88 3.20
C SER A 303 16.07 5.43 3.64
N PRO A 304 15.60 5.04 4.83
CA PRO A 304 15.28 3.65 5.09
C PRO A 304 14.35 3.08 4.03
N GLU A 305 14.22 1.78 3.97
CA GLU A 305 13.32 1.16 3.00
C GLU A 305 11.89 1.69 3.18
N LYS A 306 11.33 2.19 2.09
CA LYS A 306 9.94 2.66 2.06
C LYS A 306 9.00 1.46 1.94
N THR A 307 9.30 0.57 0.99
CA THR A 307 8.63 -0.72 0.82
C THR A 307 9.61 -1.81 1.20
N MET A 308 9.22 -2.65 2.14
CA MET A 308 9.92 -3.88 2.48
C MET A 308 9.50 -4.95 1.47
N GLY A 309 10.37 -5.22 0.51
CA GLY A 309 10.10 -6.20 -0.54
C GLY A 309 10.06 -7.62 0.00
N TYR A 310 9.46 -8.50 -0.77
CA TYR A 310 9.43 -9.92 -0.49
C TYR A 310 9.24 -10.76 -1.76
N ASP A 311 9.54 -12.05 -1.64
CA ASP A 311 9.29 -13.05 -2.68
C ASP A 311 8.66 -14.28 -2.04
N ASN A 312 7.40 -14.58 -2.38
CA ASN A 312 6.65 -15.70 -1.85
C ASN A 312 7.21 -17.06 -2.31
N THR A 313 7.98 -17.10 -3.39
CA THR A 313 8.60 -18.34 -3.88
C THR A 313 9.74 -18.82 -2.98
N GLN A 314 10.29 -17.94 -2.13
CA GLN A 314 11.48 -18.23 -1.32
C GLN A 314 11.16 -18.95 -0.01
N SER A 315 9.89 -19.07 0.41
CA SER A 315 9.51 -19.79 1.63
C SER A 315 8.48 -20.90 1.36
N GLU A 316 8.46 -21.93 2.20
CA GLU A 316 7.48 -23.01 2.11
C GLU A 316 6.06 -22.48 2.31
N THR A 317 5.84 -21.66 3.34
CA THR A 317 4.54 -21.03 3.62
C THR A 317 4.09 -20.13 2.44
N GLY A 318 5.00 -19.34 1.86
CA GLY A 318 4.69 -18.51 0.69
C GLY A 318 4.23 -19.34 -0.51
N ARG A 319 4.96 -20.42 -0.82
CA ARG A 319 4.57 -21.34 -1.91
C ARG A 319 3.22 -22.03 -1.63
N LYS A 320 2.97 -22.44 -0.37
CA LYS A 320 1.69 -23.02 0.03
C LYS A 320 0.55 -22.02 -0.20
N MET A 321 0.67 -20.81 0.34
CA MET A 321 -0.37 -19.77 0.16
C MET A 321 -0.65 -19.47 -1.32
N MET A 322 0.39 -19.38 -2.16
CA MET A 322 0.20 -19.17 -3.60
C MET A 322 -0.49 -20.36 -4.27
N SER A 323 -0.16 -21.60 -3.88
CA SER A 323 -0.82 -22.80 -4.39
C SER A 323 -2.30 -22.84 -4.01
N ASP A 324 -2.61 -22.60 -2.73
CA ASP A 324 -3.97 -22.59 -2.21
C ASP A 324 -4.82 -21.50 -2.90
N ALA A 325 -4.24 -20.30 -3.07
CA ALA A 325 -4.90 -19.21 -3.78
C ALA A 325 -5.14 -19.55 -5.27
N ALA A 326 -4.16 -20.13 -5.95
CA ALA A 326 -4.31 -20.53 -7.34
C ALA A 326 -5.36 -21.62 -7.52
N GLU A 327 -5.45 -22.56 -6.61
CA GLU A 327 -6.50 -23.60 -6.61
C GLU A 327 -7.87 -22.98 -6.34
N ALA A 328 -8.00 -22.13 -5.31
CA ALA A 328 -9.24 -21.42 -5.00
C ALA A 328 -9.74 -20.61 -6.22
N ILE A 329 -8.86 -19.89 -6.88
CA ILE A 329 -9.19 -19.11 -8.10
C ILE A 329 -9.65 -20.03 -9.25
N LYS A 330 -9.00 -21.18 -9.45
CA LYS A 330 -9.43 -22.15 -10.47
C LYS A 330 -10.82 -22.73 -10.18
N GLU A 331 -11.13 -22.96 -8.91
CA GLU A 331 -12.46 -23.43 -8.50
C GLU A 331 -13.57 -22.39 -8.76
N LEU A 332 -13.22 -21.10 -8.88
CA LEU A 332 -14.13 -20.05 -9.35
C LEU A 332 -14.29 -20.05 -10.89
N GLY A 333 -13.61 -20.93 -11.60
CA GLY A 333 -13.59 -20.94 -13.07
C GLY A 333 -12.66 -19.88 -13.69
N ILE A 334 -11.77 -19.29 -12.88
CA ILE A 334 -10.85 -18.22 -13.28
C ILE A 334 -9.43 -18.81 -13.44
N GLN A 335 -8.67 -18.30 -14.41
CA GLN A 335 -7.26 -18.66 -14.54
C GLN A 335 -6.43 -17.73 -13.64
N PRO A 336 -5.66 -18.27 -12.67
CA PRO A 336 -4.83 -17.44 -11.82
C PRO A 336 -3.72 -16.76 -12.63
N LYS A 337 -3.46 -15.49 -12.30
CA LYS A 337 -2.41 -14.68 -12.89
C LYS A 337 -1.44 -14.23 -11.81
N TYR A 338 -0.15 -14.53 -12.00
CA TYR A 338 0.89 -14.13 -11.06
C TYR A 338 1.47 -12.77 -11.43
N LEU A 339 1.38 -11.81 -10.50
CA LEU A 339 2.00 -10.50 -10.62
C LEU A 339 3.44 -10.60 -10.11
N ARG A 340 4.38 -10.57 -11.04
CA ARG A 340 5.82 -10.69 -10.77
C ARG A 340 6.52 -9.34 -10.66
N ASP A 341 5.80 -8.28 -10.94
CA ASP A 341 6.31 -6.92 -11.05
C ASP A 341 5.64 -5.99 -10.03
N GLY A 342 5.32 -6.50 -8.84
CA GLY A 342 4.66 -5.73 -7.77
C GLY A 342 5.44 -4.46 -7.43
N LEU A 343 4.94 -3.31 -7.88
CA LEU A 343 5.59 -1.99 -7.71
C LEU A 343 5.10 -1.24 -6.48
N GLY A 344 3.94 -1.62 -5.95
CA GLY A 344 3.30 -1.03 -4.78
C GLY A 344 3.83 -1.59 -3.46
N GLY A 345 3.66 -0.86 -2.38
CA GLY A 345 3.73 -1.38 -1.03
C GLY A 345 2.31 -1.75 -0.60
N HIS A 346 2.18 -2.77 0.19
CA HIS A 346 0.92 -3.23 0.79
C HIS A 346 1.18 -3.53 2.26
N ASP A 347 0.17 -3.53 3.09
CA ASP A 347 0.28 -3.87 4.51
C ASP A 347 0.91 -5.25 4.74
N ALA A 348 0.73 -6.17 3.81
CA ALA A 348 1.40 -7.47 3.79
C ALA A 348 2.93 -7.38 3.94
N SER A 349 3.56 -6.32 3.39
CA SER A 349 5.01 -6.10 3.53
C SER A 349 5.40 -5.89 5.00
N ILE A 350 4.57 -5.19 5.76
CA ILE A 350 4.81 -4.90 7.17
C ILE A 350 4.48 -6.14 8.03
N TYR A 351 3.39 -6.83 7.74
CA TYR A 351 3.04 -8.07 8.46
C TYR A 351 4.16 -9.11 8.35
N ARG A 352 4.76 -9.25 7.17
CA ARG A 352 5.89 -10.17 6.95
C ARG A 352 7.13 -9.80 7.76
N VAL A 353 7.47 -8.52 7.86
CA VAL A 353 8.58 -8.04 8.72
C VAL A 353 8.30 -8.35 10.19
N ASN A 354 7.03 -8.30 10.58
CA ASN A 354 6.58 -8.63 11.93
C ASN A 354 6.31 -10.13 12.13
N GLY A 355 6.80 -10.99 11.23
CA GLY A 355 6.78 -12.45 11.38
C GLY A 355 5.51 -13.14 10.89
N VAL A 356 4.57 -12.45 10.26
CA VAL A 356 3.35 -13.04 9.70
C VAL A 356 3.46 -13.12 8.16
N PRO A 357 3.81 -14.29 7.60
CA PRO A 357 3.82 -14.48 6.15
C PRO A 357 2.48 -14.08 5.55
N SER A 358 2.47 -13.21 4.54
CA SER A 358 1.23 -12.68 3.98
C SER A 358 1.27 -12.66 2.46
N LEU A 359 0.15 -13.00 1.82
CA LEU A 359 -0.04 -13.01 0.37
C LEU A 359 -1.06 -11.94 -0.01
N VAL A 360 -0.74 -11.15 -1.04
CA VAL A 360 -1.67 -10.14 -1.57
C VAL A 360 -2.43 -10.70 -2.77
N LEU A 361 -3.72 -10.46 -2.79
CA LEU A 361 -4.66 -10.90 -3.82
C LEU A 361 -5.51 -9.73 -4.31
N SER A 362 -5.94 -9.78 -5.57
CA SER A 362 -6.82 -8.78 -6.15
C SER A 362 -8.27 -8.96 -5.68
N CYS A 363 -8.97 -7.84 -5.48
CA CYS A 363 -10.39 -7.76 -5.15
C CYS A 363 -11.24 -7.03 -6.19
N GLY A 364 -10.68 -6.75 -7.38
CA GLY A 364 -11.44 -6.21 -8.52
C GLY A 364 -11.24 -4.73 -8.80
N MET A 365 -10.49 -3.99 -7.99
CA MET A 365 -10.29 -2.55 -8.12
C MET A 365 -9.46 -2.18 -9.36
N GLN A 366 -9.85 -1.08 -10.02
CA GLN A 366 -9.28 -0.61 -11.28
C GLN A 366 -9.11 0.91 -11.26
N ASP A 367 -8.11 1.41 -11.99
CA ASP A 367 -7.80 2.84 -12.12
C ASP A 367 -7.73 3.57 -10.76
N ILE A 368 -7.24 2.88 -9.73
CA ILE A 368 -7.15 3.38 -8.35
C ILE A 368 -6.40 4.72 -8.28
N HIS A 369 -6.59 5.48 -7.20
CA HIS A 369 -5.96 6.79 -6.98
C HIS A 369 -6.36 7.84 -8.03
N THR A 370 -7.44 7.63 -8.75
CA THR A 370 -8.00 8.58 -9.72
C THR A 370 -9.52 8.70 -9.57
N THR A 371 -10.09 9.81 -10.02
CA THR A 371 -11.56 9.98 -10.08
C THR A 371 -12.21 9.12 -11.16
N ARG A 372 -11.45 8.30 -11.89
CA ARG A 372 -11.94 7.27 -12.83
C ARG A 372 -11.93 5.88 -12.23
N GLU A 373 -11.65 5.77 -10.94
CA GLU A 373 -11.64 4.50 -10.22
C GLU A 373 -12.97 3.76 -10.36
N TRP A 374 -12.88 2.44 -10.55
CA TRP A 374 -14.05 1.58 -10.75
C TRP A 374 -13.75 0.13 -10.36
N CYS A 375 -14.78 -0.65 -10.13
CA CYS A 375 -14.68 -2.12 -10.02
C CYS A 375 -15.95 -2.76 -10.64
N TYR A 376 -15.88 -4.06 -10.94
CA TYR A 376 -17.11 -4.79 -11.27
C TYR A 376 -17.81 -5.26 -10.01
N ALA A 377 -19.15 -5.16 -9.98
CA ALA A 377 -19.96 -5.76 -8.93
C ALA A 377 -19.78 -7.29 -8.85
N GLU A 378 -19.48 -7.92 -9.98
CA GLU A 378 -19.11 -9.34 -10.04
C GLU A 378 -17.85 -9.63 -9.23
N ASP A 379 -16.81 -8.80 -9.36
CA ASP A 379 -15.55 -9.00 -8.62
C ASP A 379 -15.74 -8.84 -7.11
N VAL A 380 -16.56 -7.89 -6.67
CA VAL A 380 -16.91 -7.75 -5.24
C VAL A 380 -17.57 -9.05 -4.72
N SER A 381 -18.48 -9.64 -5.49
CA SER A 381 -19.10 -10.93 -5.15
C SER A 381 -18.10 -12.11 -5.20
N LEU A 382 -17.20 -12.14 -6.18
CA LEU A 382 -16.19 -13.17 -6.34
C LEU A 382 -15.13 -13.12 -5.24
N THR A 383 -14.82 -11.95 -4.71
CA THR A 383 -13.90 -11.77 -3.57
C THR A 383 -14.41 -12.54 -2.34
N VAL A 384 -15.70 -12.51 -2.06
CA VAL A 384 -16.29 -13.31 -0.98
C VAL A 384 -16.04 -14.79 -1.20
N GLU A 385 -16.31 -15.29 -2.41
CA GLU A 385 -16.14 -16.70 -2.74
C GLU A 385 -14.67 -17.13 -2.63
N LEU A 386 -13.76 -16.29 -3.10
CA LEU A 386 -12.32 -16.49 -2.97
C LEU A 386 -11.91 -16.62 -1.49
N ILE A 387 -12.35 -15.67 -0.64
CA ILE A 387 -12.05 -15.69 0.80
C ILE A 387 -12.55 -16.98 1.46
N LEU A 388 -13.79 -17.37 1.18
CA LEU A 388 -14.37 -18.60 1.74
C LEU A 388 -13.56 -19.84 1.33
N LYS A 389 -13.13 -19.94 0.09
CA LYS A 389 -12.27 -21.04 -0.38
C LYS A 389 -10.88 -21.03 0.24
N LEU A 390 -10.31 -19.85 0.49
CA LEU A 390 -9.03 -19.74 1.20
C LEU A 390 -9.16 -20.23 2.66
N ILE A 391 -10.25 -19.88 3.34
CA ILE A 391 -10.55 -20.36 4.69
C ILE A 391 -10.78 -21.87 4.72
N GLU A 392 -11.44 -22.43 3.70
CA GLU A 392 -11.66 -23.88 3.56
C GLU A 392 -10.31 -24.62 3.43
N LYS A 393 -9.37 -24.08 2.62
CA LYS A 393 -8.03 -24.67 2.37
C LYS A 393 -7.04 -24.46 3.54
N ALA A 394 -7.29 -23.49 4.37
CA ALA A 394 -6.57 -23.26 5.62
C ALA A 394 -6.97 -24.32 6.65
#